data_11276c4360d5ff998d13de8a619a66b4
#
_entry.id   11276c4360d5ff998d13de8a619a66b4
#
_cell.length_a   1.000
_cell.length_b   1.000
_cell.length_c   1.000
_cell.angle_alpha   90.00
_cell.angle_beta   90.00
_cell.angle_gamma   90.00
#
_symmetry.space_group_name_H-M   'P 1'
#
loop_
_entity.id
_entity.type
_entity.pdbx_description
1 polymer ?
#
loop_
_entity_poly.entity_id
_entity_poly.type
_entity_poly.pdbx_seq_one_letter_code
_entity_poly.pdbx_strand_id
1 'polypeptide(L)'
;GGGSVSGAAFDELHDYDSLDLTELYQAFNAVWPADKENPSLELVGFVTCVMATVDVAATFQNFAKYLVASEETEPGNGWLYSGWAGALAESPAMDGQELGTVICDTYYEGCQEAGTEDQTTLSLTDLTQLTPLLDAYEAFGQEALTVAAQDPAFFAELGRAASQSENYGGNTREQGFTNMVDLGDLARKSSDLLDSAQAVTDALSDCVLYQVGGIYRAQASGLSCYYSYNGGTDDLDAYTRVGTGQAFKSLYTYELTGQLDESEVQDLPGIQELQNVVTLKDMNWDDAPLDLNDDGNAVLTLGPQANDVLASIGFSLMYVDEENDQVLYLGTGNDMTA
;
A
#
# COMPACT_ATOMS: atom_id res chain seq x y z
N GLY A 1 0.07 12.75 -11.18
CA GLY A 1 -0.39 11.64 -10.40
C GLY A 1 -0.12 11.85 -8.94
N GLY A 2 -0.98 11.33 -8.11
CA GLY A 2 -0.78 11.23 -6.67
C GLY A 2 -0.08 9.92 -6.32
N GLY A 3 0.29 9.76 -5.08
CA GLY A 3 0.88 8.52 -4.58
C GLY A 3 1.21 8.63 -3.11
N SER A 4 0.24 8.38 -2.26
CA SER A 4 0.44 8.13 -0.84
C SER A 4 1.58 8.94 -0.19
N VAL A 5 2.71 8.28 0.10
CA VAL A 5 3.86 8.90 0.78
C VAL A 5 4.56 9.98 -0.05
N SER A 6 4.47 9.91 -1.38
CA SER A 6 5.04 10.93 -2.27
C SER A 6 4.12 12.12 -2.52
N GLY A 7 2.89 12.10 -1.97
CA GLY A 7 1.97 13.23 -2.01
C GLY A 7 0.90 13.17 -3.11
N ALA A 8 0.09 14.23 -3.18
CA ALA A 8 -1.09 14.30 -4.04
C ALA A 8 -0.84 14.83 -5.44
N ALA A 9 0.24 15.54 -5.68
CA ALA A 9 0.51 16.20 -6.96
C ALA A 9 2.01 16.40 -7.18
N PHE A 10 2.43 16.40 -8.44
CA PHE A 10 3.81 16.67 -8.86
C PHE A 10 3.84 17.88 -9.80
N ASP A 11 4.79 18.77 -9.59
CA ASP A 11 5.03 19.91 -10.47
C ASP A 11 6.18 19.62 -11.46
N GLU A 12 5.83 19.28 -12.70
CA GLU A 12 6.80 18.95 -13.75
C GLU A 12 7.73 20.13 -14.10
N LEU A 13 7.32 21.37 -13.79
CA LEU A 13 8.10 22.57 -14.08
C LEU A 13 9.10 22.90 -12.97
N HIS A 14 8.97 22.28 -11.82
CA HIS A 14 9.80 22.51 -10.64
C HIS A 14 10.39 21.20 -10.11
N ASP A 15 11.11 20.49 -10.98
CA ASP A 15 11.89 19.28 -10.66
C ASP A 15 11.04 18.15 -10.06
N TYR A 16 9.75 18.06 -10.44
CA TYR A 16 8.76 17.10 -9.90
C TYR A 16 8.53 17.25 -8.40
N ASP A 17 8.71 18.46 -7.86
CA ASP A 17 8.33 18.76 -6.48
C ASP A 17 6.88 18.35 -6.21
N SER A 18 6.62 17.76 -5.06
CA SER A 18 5.33 17.18 -4.71
C SER A 18 4.72 17.84 -3.48
N LEU A 19 3.39 17.90 -3.44
CA LEU A 19 2.67 18.25 -2.22
C LEU A 19 2.53 17.02 -1.34
N ASP A 20 3.44 16.84 -0.38
CA ASP A 20 3.38 15.74 0.57
C ASP A 20 2.24 15.91 1.62
N LEU A 21 1.99 14.86 2.42
CA LEU A 21 0.91 14.90 3.41
C LEU A 21 1.14 15.94 4.50
N THR A 22 2.39 16.26 4.83
CA THR A 22 2.72 17.29 5.82
C THR A 22 2.35 18.67 5.29
N GLU A 23 2.67 18.94 4.03
CA GLU A 23 2.36 20.20 3.38
C GLU A 23 0.85 20.37 3.17
N LEU A 24 0.16 19.28 2.76
CA LEU A 24 -1.30 19.25 2.68
C LEU A 24 -1.93 19.55 4.05
N TYR A 25 -1.47 18.88 5.11
CA TYR A 25 -1.94 19.17 6.47
C TYR A 25 -1.74 20.64 6.84
N GLN A 26 -0.56 21.21 6.59
CA GLN A 26 -0.26 22.60 6.90
C GLN A 26 -1.16 23.58 6.11
N ALA A 27 -1.36 23.31 4.82
CA ALA A 27 -2.21 24.13 3.97
C ALA A 27 -3.67 24.12 4.43
N PHE A 28 -4.22 22.95 4.76
CA PHE A 28 -5.58 22.82 5.26
C PHE A 28 -5.71 23.46 6.64
N ASN A 29 -4.78 23.20 7.56
CA ASN A 29 -4.79 23.77 8.91
C ASN A 29 -4.68 25.29 8.94
N ALA A 30 -4.09 25.90 7.91
CA ALA A 30 -4.04 27.37 7.79
C ALA A 30 -5.41 28.00 7.51
N VAL A 31 -6.36 27.26 6.96
CA VAL A 31 -7.71 27.72 6.61
C VAL A 31 -8.76 27.16 7.57
N TRP A 32 -8.69 25.88 7.86
CA TRP A 32 -9.57 25.14 8.77
C TRP A 32 -8.72 24.58 9.91
N PRO A 33 -8.81 25.16 11.13
CA PRO A 33 -8.08 24.61 12.27
C PRO A 33 -8.39 23.13 12.48
N ALA A 34 -7.34 22.32 12.65
CA ALA A 34 -7.48 20.89 12.83
C ALA A 34 -8.30 20.56 14.09
N ASP A 35 -9.41 19.85 13.92
CA ASP A 35 -10.31 19.42 14.99
C ASP A 35 -11.01 18.10 14.55
N LYS A 36 -10.51 16.97 14.98
CA LYS A 36 -11.08 15.66 14.62
C LYS A 36 -12.45 15.39 15.23
N GLU A 37 -12.80 16.07 16.33
CA GLU A 37 -14.10 15.92 16.97
C GLU A 37 -15.19 16.74 16.26
N ASN A 38 -14.78 17.85 15.60
CA ASN A 38 -15.68 18.75 14.88
C ASN A 38 -15.04 19.22 13.56
N PRO A 39 -14.80 18.31 12.60
CA PRO A 39 -14.14 18.66 11.36
C PRO A 39 -14.97 19.67 10.55
N SER A 40 -14.29 20.63 9.92
CA SER A 40 -14.92 21.75 9.24
C SER A 40 -15.56 21.39 7.90
N LEU A 41 -15.09 20.29 7.26
CA LEU A 41 -15.55 19.84 5.95
C LEU A 41 -16.45 18.61 6.10
N GLU A 42 -17.48 18.53 5.28
CA GLU A 42 -18.32 17.35 5.23
C GLU A 42 -17.60 16.20 4.53
N LEU A 43 -16.97 16.48 3.40
CA LEU A 43 -16.27 15.49 2.58
C LEU A 43 -15.01 16.11 1.96
N VAL A 44 -13.94 15.31 1.89
CA VAL A 44 -12.78 15.57 1.04
C VAL A 44 -12.66 14.44 0.02
N GLY A 45 -12.28 14.78 -1.22
CA GLY A 45 -12.11 13.81 -2.29
C GLY A 45 -10.85 14.06 -3.10
N PHE A 46 -10.18 12.98 -3.50
CA PHE A 46 -8.99 13.02 -4.32
C PHE A 46 -9.23 12.34 -5.66
N VAL A 47 -9.20 13.14 -6.74
CA VAL A 47 -9.23 12.65 -8.12
C VAL A 47 -7.79 12.36 -8.58
N THR A 48 -7.02 11.73 -7.73
CA THR A 48 -5.63 11.35 -7.98
C THR A 48 -5.39 9.91 -7.51
N CYS A 49 -4.44 9.26 -8.19
CA CYS A 49 -4.06 7.88 -7.91
C CYS A 49 -3.62 7.66 -6.45
N VAL A 50 -3.91 6.49 -5.91
CA VAL A 50 -3.30 5.95 -4.69
C VAL A 50 -3.43 6.88 -3.46
N MET A 51 -4.59 7.53 -3.31
CA MET A 51 -4.86 8.40 -2.15
C MET A 51 -5.79 7.77 -1.11
N ALA A 52 -6.39 6.59 -1.37
CA ALA A 52 -7.11 5.84 -0.35
C ALA A 52 -6.12 5.06 0.52
N THR A 53 -5.40 5.76 1.39
CA THR A 53 -4.43 5.16 2.31
C THR A 53 -4.72 5.51 3.76
N VAL A 54 -4.25 4.67 4.68
CA VAL A 54 -4.34 4.94 6.13
C VAL A 54 -3.72 6.29 6.48
N ASP A 55 -2.61 6.65 5.83
CA ASP A 55 -1.88 7.91 6.10
C ASP A 55 -2.66 9.14 5.65
N VAL A 56 -3.29 9.06 4.47
CA VAL A 56 -4.18 10.11 3.96
C VAL A 56 -5.40 10.24 4.86
N ALA A 57 -6.05 9.14 5.22
CA ALA A 57 -7.19 9.13 6.11
C ALA A 57 -6.84 9.75 7.48
N ALA A 58 -5.71 9.37 8.08
CA ALA A 58 -5.21 9.93 9.34
C ALA A 58 -4.93 11.43 9.24
N THR A 59 -4.41 11.90 8.10
CA THR A 59 -4.16 13.33 7.86
C THR A 59 -5.47 14.11 7.80
N PHE A 60 -6.46 13.61 7.05
CA PHE A 60 -7.69 14.33 6.76
C PHE A 60 -8.82 14.16 7.80
N GLN A 61 -8.72 13.19 8.75
CA GLN A 61 -9.67 13.08 9.86
C GLN A 61 -9.78 14.37 10.70
N ASN A 62 -8.75 15.21 10.66
CA ASN A 62 -8.76 16.50 11.38
C ASN A 62 -9.58 17.59 10.69
N PHE A 63 -9.96 17.37 9.42
CA PHE A 63 -10.56 18.41 8.58
C PHE A 63 -11.91 18.02 7.99
N ALA A 64 -12.14 16.71 7.73
CA ALA A 64 -13.36 16.24 7.07
C ALA A 64 -13.96 15.03 7.80
N LYS A 65 -15.29 14.84 7.62
CA LYS A 65 -15.98 13.65 8.14
C LYS A 65 -15.79 12.44 7.24
N TYR A 66 -15.73 12.66 5.93
CA TYR A 66 -15.65 11.60 4.94
C TYR A 66 -14.50 11.83 3.95
N LEU A 67 -13.89 10.73 3.52
CA LEU A 67 -12.87 10.69 2.47
C LEU A 67 -13.39 9.85 1.30
N VAL A 68 -13.27 10.37 0.07
CA VAL A 68 -13.45 9.60 -1.17
C VAL A 68 -12.14 9.58 -1.92
N ALA A 69 -11.57 8.40 -2.14
CA ALA A 69 -10.29 8.24 -2.82
C ALA A 69 -10.14 6.82 -3.41
N SER A 70 -9.18 6.67 -4.31
CA SER A 70 -8.82 5.38 -4.93
C SER A 70 -7.56 4.79 -4.29
N GLU A 71 -7.58 3.47 -4.07
CA GLU A 71 -6.38 2.70 -3.71
C GLU A 71 -5.47 2.51 -4.93
N GLU A 72 -6.06 2.36 -6.12
CA GLU A 72 -5.36 2.13 -7.39
C GLU A 72 -5.11 3.45 -8.13
N THR A 73 -4.38 3.36 -9.25
CA THR A 73 -4.25 4.45 -10.21
C THR A 73 -5.59 4.77 -10.83
N GLU A 74 -5.95 6.05 -10.87
CA GLU A 74 -7.18 6.49 -11.53
C GLU A 74 -6.97 6.59 -13.04
N PRO A 75 -7.93 6.08 -13.85
CA PRO A 75 -7.90 6.21 -15.29
C PRO A 75 -8.01 7.68 -15.74
N GLY A 76 -7.48 7.98 -16.91
CA GLY A 76 -7.43 9.34 -17.46
C GLY A 76 -8.79 10.00 -17.73
N ASN A 77 -9.90 9.23 -17.71
CA ASN A 77 -11.26 9.79 -17.77
C ASN A 77 -11.66 10.53 -16.48
N GLY A 78 -10.99 10.24 -15.35
CA GLY A 78 -11.29 10.86 -14.05
C GLY A 78 -12.72 10.60 -13.56
N TRP A 79 -13.18 11.41 -12.62
CA TRP A 79 -14.53 11.29 -12.06
C TRP A 79 -15.60 11.87 -13.00
N LEU A 80 -16.80 11.27 -13.01
CA LEU A 80 -17.91 11.75 -13.82
C LEU A 80 -18.61 12.94 -13.14
N TYR A 81 -18.03 14.14 -13.28
CA TYR A 81 -18.52 15.35 -12.60
C TYR A 81 -19.97 15.70 -12.93
N SER A 82 -20.43 15.43 -14.14
CA SER A 82 -21.82 15.66 -14.51
C SER A 82 -22.81 14.76 -13.73
N GLY A 83 -22.37 13.57 -13.35
CA GLY A 83 -23.18 12.64 -12.57
C GLY A 83 -23.35 13.13 -11.13
N TRP A 84 -22.29 13.15 -10.35
CA TRP A 84 -22.40 13.50 -8.92
C TRP A 84 -22.79 14.96 -8.66
N ALA A 85 -22.27 15.92 -9.46
CA ALA A 85 -22.67 17.31 -9.29
C ALA A 85 -24.11 17.56 -9.73
N GLY A 86 -24.60 16.79 -10.72
CA GLY A 86 -26.02 16.78 -11.11
C GLY A 86 -26.91 16.30 -9.97
N ALA A 87 -26.58 15.16 -9.36
CA ALA A 87 -27.29 14.59 -8.22
C ALA A 87 -27.33 15.56 -7.02
N LEU A 88 -26.17 16.18 -6.70
CA LEU A 88 -26.10 17.18 -5.64
C LEU A 88 -26.96 18.45 -5.96
N ALA A 89 -27.04 18.86 -7.23
CA ALA A 89 -27.89 19.99 -7.63
C ALA A 89 -29.38 19.67 -7.50
N GLU A 90 -29.80 18.43 -7.73
CA GLU A 90 -31.16 17.94 -7.54
C GLU A 90 -31.51 17.75 -6.06
N SER A 91 -30.54 17.36 -5.23
CA SER A 91 -30.69 17.09 -3.80
C SER A 91 -29.64 17.83 -2.98
N PRO A 92 -29.69 19.17 -2.85
CA PRO A 92 -28.64 19.95 -2.19
C PRO A 92 -28.59 19.77 -0.66
N ALA A 93 -29.48 18.98 -0.08
CA ALA A 93 -29.47 18.58 1.32
C ALA A 93 -28.82 17.20 1.55
N MET A 94 -28.26 16.60 0.50
CA MET A 94 -27.51 15.34 0.56
C MET A 94 -26.35 15.46 1.56
N ASP A 95 -26.21 14.50 2.46
CA ASP A 95 -25.09 14.49 3.39
C ASP A 95 -23.81 13.92 2.74
N GLY A 96 -22.71 13.93 3.48
CA GLY A 96 -21.43 13.50 2.94
C GLY A 96 -21.37 12.00 2.62
N GLN A 97 -22.09 11.17 3.36
CA GLN A 97 -22.18 9.74 3.07
C GLN A 97 -22.95 9.46 1.78
N GLU A 98 -24.12 10.10 1.63
CA GLU A 98 -24.94 10.00 0.43
C GLU A 98 -24.16 10.50 -0.80
N LEU A 99 -23.50 11.68 -0.68
CA LEU A 99 -22.71 12.25 -1.75
C LEU A 99 -21.52 11.36 -2.12
N GLY A 100 -20.80 10.84 -1.14
CA GLY A 100 -19.66 9.95 -1.35
C GLY A 100 -20.06 8.66 -2.10
N THR A 101 -21.21 8.08 -1.73
CA THR A 101 -21.77 6.92 -2.44
C THR A 101 -22.07 7.25 -3.91
N VAL A 102 -22.73 8.39 -4.16
CA VAL A 102 -23.01 8.85 -5.52
C VAL A 102 -21.74 9.10 -6.33
N ILE A 103 -20.70 9.64 -5.70
CA ILE A 103 -19.39 9.84 -6.37
C ILE A 103 -18.81 8.48 -6.78
N CYS A 104 -18.81 7.48 -5.89
CA CYS A 104 -18.31 6.14 -6.20
C CYS A 104 -19.11 5.49 -7.35
N ASP A 105 -20.44 5.53 -7.30
CA ASP A 105 -21.30 4.95 -8.33
C ASP A 105 -21.08 5.59 -9.69
N THR A 106 -21.12 6.92 -9.75
CA THR A 106 -20.94 7.66 -11.02
C THR A 106 -19.52 7.57 -11.56
N TYR A 107 -18.51 7.45 -10.70
CA TYR A 107 -17.15 7.15 -11.13
C TYR A 107 -17.07 5.80 -11.83
N TYR A 108 -17.63 4.75 -11.22
CA TYR A 108 -17.62 3.43 -11.79
C TYR A 108 -18.40 3.36 -13.12
N GLU A 109 -19.56 4.03 -13.21
CA GLU A 109 -20.30 4.21 -14.46
C GLU A 109 -19.44 4.87 -15.54
N GLY A 110 -18.74 5.97 -15.20
CA GLY A 110 -17.83 6.64 -16.13
C GLY A 110 -16.66 5.77 -16.58
N CYS A 111 -16.13 4.91 -15.71
CA CYS A 111 -15.11 3.93 -16.07
C CYS A 111 -15.66 2.86 -17.00
N GLN A 112 -16.89 2.35 -16.78
CA GLN A 112 -17.55 1.41 -17.68
C GLN A 112 -17.80 2.01 -19.06
N GLU A 113 -18.24 3.26 -19.14
CA GLU A 113 -18.40 3.97 -20.41
C GLU A 113 -17.07 4.14 -21.18
N ALA A 114 -15.97 4.30 -20.45
CA ALA A 114 -14.62 4.44 -21.01
C ALA A 114 -13.94 3.08 -21.28
N GLY A 115 -14.45 1.95 -20.75
CA GLY A 115 -13.83 0.63 -20.82
C GLY A 115 -12.58 0.51 -19.97
N THR A 116 -12.55 1.18 -18.81
CA THR A 116 -11.41 1.22 -17.87
C THR A 116 -11.75 0.66 -16.48
N GLU A 117 -12.94 0.08 -16.31
CA GLU A 117 -13.48 -0.35 -15.01
C GLU A 117 -12.73 -1.52 -14.39
N ASP A 118 -12.10 -2.37 -15.17
CA ASP A 118 -11.58 -3.67 -14.73
C ASP A 118 -10.54 -3.59 -13.60
N GLN A 119 -9.77 -2.50 -13.53
CA GLN A 119 -8.71 -2.30 -12.54
C GLN A 119 -8.96 -1.10 -11.61
N THR A 120 -10.12 -0.48 -11.69
CA THR A 120 -10.44 0.69 -10.87
C THR A 120 -10.83 0.32 -9.45
N THR A 121 -10.56 1.23 -8.51
CA THR A 121 -11.13 1.23 -7.15
C THR A 121 -11.57 2.63 -6.79
N LEU A 122 -12.60 2.78 -5.98
CA LEU A 122 -12.93 4.00 -5.28
C LEU A 122 -13.67 3.66 -4.00
N SER A 123 -13.29 4.25 -2.88
CA SER A 123 -13.90 3.99 -1.58
C SER A 123 -14.38 5.27 -0.90
N LEU A 124 -15.41 5.10 -0.07
CA LEU A 124 -15.93 6.10 0.86
C LEU A 124 -15.59 5.66 2.28
N THR A 125 -14.75 6.42 2.96
CA THR A 125 -14.32 6.17 4.33
C THR A 125 -14.92 7.20 5.29
N ASP A 126 -15.52 6.73 6.39
CA ASP A 126 -15.94 7.58 7.51
C ASP A 126 -14.76 7.87 8.43
N LEU A 127 -14.23 9.07 8.32
CA LEU A 127 -13.07 9.50 9.10
C LEU A 127 -13.41 9.72 10.59
N THR A 128 -14.69 9.82 10.94
CA THR A 128 -15.12 9.92 12.35
C THR A 128 -15.01 8.58 13.08
N GLN A 129 -14.95 7.47 12.32
CA GLN A 129 -14.75 6.11 12.81
C GLN A 129 -13.30 5.61 12.62
N LEU A 130 -12.38 6.47 12.22
CA LEU A 130 -11.02 6.07 11.87
C LEU A 130 -10.15 5.71 13.09
N THR A 131 -10.37 6.32 14.25
CA THR A 131 -9.50 6.12 15.43
C THR A 131 -9.35 4.63 15.81
N PRO A 132 -10.39 3.80 15.87
CA PRO A 132 -10.25 2.37 16.16
C PRO A 132 -9.39 1.63 15.12
N LEU A 133 -9.44 2.03 13.84
CA LEU A 133 -8.58 1.46 12.80
C LEU A 133 -7.12 1.85 13.00
N LEU A 134 -6.84 3.11 13.34
CA LEU A 134 -5.46 3.55 13.62
C LEU A 134 -4.87 2.83 14.85
N ASP A 135 -5.67 2.63 15.88
CA ASP A 135 -5.25 1.89 17.08
C ASP A 135 -4.98 0.41 16.73
N ALA A 136 -5.84 -0.22 15.93
CA ALA A 136 -5.66 -1.60 15.48
C ALA A 136 -4.44 -1.73 14.55
N TYR A 137 -4.22 -0.77 13.64
CA TYR A 137 -3.07 -0.73 12.74
C TYR A 137 -1.76 -0.58 13.49
N GLU A 138 -1.71 0.30 14.51
CA GLU A 138 -0.53 0.44 15.38
C GLU A 138 -0.27 -0.84 16.18
N ALA A 139 -1.31 -1.48 16.73
CA ALA A 139 -1.18 -2.76 17.45
C ALA A 139 -0.68 -3.89 16.52
N PHE A 140 -1.14 -3.92 15.27
CA PHE A 140 -0.70 -4.86 14.25
C PHE A 140 0.79 -4.68 13.93
N GLY A 141 1.24 -3.44 13.72
CA GLY A 141 2.65 -3.14 13.54
C GLY A 141 3.51 -3.46 14.78
N GLN A 142 2.99 -3.21 15.98
CA GLN A 142 3.70 -3.50 17.23
C GLN A 142 3.89 -5.01 17.46
N GLU A 143 2.87 -5.81 17.15
CA GLU A 143 2.98 -7.27 17.20
C GLU A 143 3.97 -7.77 16.16
N ALA A 144 3.89 -7.28 14.91
CA ALA A 144 4.82 -7.62 13.83
C ALA A 144 6.28 -7.32 14.22
N LEU A 145 6.54 -6.13 14.78
CA LEU A 145 7.86 -5.75 15.26
C LEU A 145 8.34 -6.66 16.40
N THR A 146 7.45 -7.03 17.31
CA THR A 146 7.77 -7.92 18.43
C THR A 146 8.16 -9.32 17.96
N VAL A 147 7.41 -9.87 16.99
CA VAL A 147 7.70 -11.18 16.40
C VAL A 147 9.01 -11.13 15.60
N ALA A 148 9.19 -10.12 14.76
CA ALA A 148 10.41 -9.92 13.97
C ALA A 148 11.67 -9.80 14.85
N ALA A 149 11.56 -9.14 16.01
CA ALA A 149 12.67 -9.01 16.96
C ALA A 149 13.07 -10.35 17.61
N GLN A 150 12.13 -11.29 17.70
CA GLN A 150 12.37 -12.64 18.26
C GLN A 150 12.80 -13.64 17.18
N ASP A 151 12.23 -13.53 16.00
CA ASP A 151 12.50 -14.40 14.85
C ASP A 151 12.57 -13.61 13.55
N PRO A 152 13.78 -13.31 13.05
CA PRO A 152 13.95 -12.56 11.81
C PRO A 152 13.39 -13.26 10.55
N ALA A 153 13.13 -14.57 10.57
CA ALA A 153 12.48 -15.29 9.47
C ALA A 153 11.04 -14.78 9.22
N PHE A 154 10.44 -14.13 10.23
CA PHE A 154 9.15 -13.48 10.12
C PHE A 154 9.06 -12.44 9.00
N PHE A 155 10.16 -11.72 8.69
CA PHE A 155 10.17 -10.78 7.57
C PHE A 155 9.86 -11.47 6.23
N ALA A 156 10.40 -12.67 6.00
CA ALA A 156 10.08 -13.43 4.79
C ALA A 156 8.63 -13.93 4.79
N GLU A 157 8.08 -14.32 5.94
CA GLU A 157 6.69 -14.77 6.07
C GLU A 157 5.71 -13.59 5.84
N LEU A 158 5.97 -12.44 6.44
CA LEU A 158 5.19 -11.23 6.20
C LEU A 158 5.31 -10.76 4.73
N GLY A 159 6.52 -10.85 4.16
CA GLY A 159 6.77 -10.56 2.76
C GLY A 159 5.99 -11.47 1.81
N ARG A 160 5.85 -12.76 2.12
CA ARG A 160 4.99 -13.68 1.36
C ARG A 160 3.51 -13.28 1.44
N ALA A 161 3.03 -12.93 2.63
CA ALA A 161 1.67 -12.42 2.80
C ALA A 161 1.45 -11.15 1.97
N ALA A 162 2.35 -10.17 2.05
CA ALA A 162 2.28 -8.93 1.28
C ALA A 162 2.34 -9.17 -0.24
N SER A 163 3.23 -10.06 -0.70
CA SER A 163 3.37 -10.39 -2.11
C SER A 163 2.14 -11.09 -2.71
N GLN A 164 1.36 -11.80 -1.89
CA GLN A 164 0.11 -12.42 -2.29
C GLN A 164 -1.08 -11.49 -2.14
N SER A 165 -0.91 -10.36 -1.46
CA SER A 165 -1.97 -9.38 -1.24
C SER A 165 -2.18 -8.50 -2.45
N GLU A 166 -3.39 -7.98 -2.60
CA GLU A 166 -3.69 -6.93 -3.55
C GLU A 166 -2.75 -5.75 -3.30
N ASN A 167 -2.17 -5.20 -4.36
CA ASN A 167 -1.28 -4.06 -4.26
C ASN A 167 -1.50 -3.12 -5.45
N TYR A 168 -1.15 -1.85 -5.28
CA TYR A 168 -1.65 -0.79 -6.13
C TYR A 168 -0.54 0.06 -6.74
N GLY A 169 -0.83 0.71 -7.86
CA GLY A 169 0.04 1.66 -8.54
C GLY A 169 1.29 1.06 -9.19
N GLY A 170 1.47 -0.26 -9.08
CA GLY A 170 2.62 -1.01 -9.58
C GLY A 170 3.73 -1.16 -8.53
N ASN A 171 4.18 -2.42 -8.34
CA ASN A 171 5.23 -2.81 -7.39
C ASN A 171 6.22 -3.77 -8.04
N THR A 172 6.58 -3.51 -9.30
CA THR A 172 7.65 -4.19 -10.02
C THR A 172 8.70 -3.19 -10.48
N ARG A 173 9.87 -3.70 -10.86
CA ARG A 173 10.96 -2.86 -11.37
C ARG A 173 10.58 -2.10 -12.63
N GLU A 174 9.74 -2.68 -13.48
CA GLU A 174 9.27 -2.08 -14.74
C GLU A 174 8.21 -1.02 -14.52
N GLN A 175 7.37 -1.21 -13.50
CA GLN A 175 6.27 -0.28 -13.17
C GLN A 175 6.70 0.83 -12.21
N GLY A 176 7.86 0.67 -11.57
CA GLY A 176 8.25 1.42 -10.39
C GLY A 176 7.65 0.78 -9.12
N PHE A 177 7.90 1.39 -7.99
CA PHE A 177 7.41 0.90 -6.70
C PHE A 177 6.64 2.01 -6.00
N THR A 178 5.33 1.83 -5.89
CA THR A 178 4.48 2.70 -5.05
C THR A 178 4.56 2.29 -3.59
N ASN A 179 4.96 1.04 -3.32
CA ASN A 179 5.00 0.44 -2.00
C ASN A 179 3.64 0.47 -1.27
N MET A 180 2.53 0.30 -2.02
CA MET A 180 1.18 0.29 -1.47
C MET A 180 0.56 -1.10 -1.56
N VAL A 181 0.11 -1.63 -0.43
CA VAL A 181 -0.59 -2.91 -0.28
C VAL A 181 -1.99 -2.67 0.30
N ASP A 182 -2.98 -3.48 -0.09
CA ASP A 182 -4.29 -3.48 0.52
C ASP A 182 -4.20 -3.86 2.00
N LEU A 183 -4.70 -2.98 2.89
CA LEU A 183 -4.57 -3.19 4.33
C LEU A 183 -5.38 -4.40 4.81
N GLY A 184 -6.62 -4.54 4.33
CA GLY A 184 -7.49 -5.64 4.76
C GLY A 184 -7.03 -6.99 4.20
N ASP A 185 -6.51 -7.03 2.98
CA ASP A 185 -5.99 -8.25 2.38
C ASP A 185 -4.67 -8.68 3.02
N LEU A 186 -3.76 -7.73 3.32
CA LEU A 186 -2.55 -8.00 4.09
C LEU A 186 -2.89 -8.55 5.48
N ALA A 187 -3.82 -7.92 6.20
CA ALA A 187 -4.25 -8.38 7.52
C ALA A 187 -4.83 -9.80 7.45
N ARG A 188 -5.74 -10.07 6.49
CA ARG A 188 -6.31 -11.41 6.31
C ARG A 188 -5.24 -12.47 6.05
N LYS A 189 -4.26 -12.17 5.18
CA LYS A 189 -3.18 -13.12 4.81
C LYS A 189 -2.11 -13.27 5.88
N SER A 190 -2.03 -12.32 6.81
CA SER A 190 -1.15 -12.38 7.98
C SER A 190 -1.83 -12.94 9.23
N SER A 191 -3.08 -13.39 9.15
CA SER A 191 -3.87 -13.82 10.33
C SER A 191 -3.32 -15.06 11.03
N ASP A 192 -2.58 -15.91 10.32
CA ASP A 192 -1.88 -17.05 10.91
C ASP A 192 -0.53 -16.66 11.57
N LEU A 193 -0.03 -15.46 11.27
CA LEU A 193 1.22 -14.93 11.79
C LEU A 193 1.01 -13.96 12.96
N LEU A 194 -0.10 -13.21 12.96
CA LEU A 194 -0.36 -12.09 13.86
C LEU A 194 -1.81 -12.14 14.38
N ASP A 195 -1.98 -12.28 15.67
CA ASP A 195 -3.30 -12.33 16.32
C ASP A 195 -4.09 -11.02 16.17
N SER A 196 -3.39 -9.88 16.09
CA SER A 196 -3.99 -8.55 15.93
C SER A 196 -4.61 -8.29 14.55
N ALA A 197 -4.34 -9.12 13.55
CA ALA A 197 -4.83 -8.97 12.17
C ALA A 197 -6.37 -8.88 12.10
N GLN A 198 -7.09 -9.65 12.93
CA GLN A 198 -8.56 -9.62 12.96
C GLN A 198 -9.10 -8.24 13.40
N ALA A 199 -8.46 -7.59 14.37
CA ALA A 199 -8.88 -6.26 14.83
C ALA A 199 -8.75 -5.20 13.72
N VAL A 200 -7.73 -5.33 12.85
CA VAL A 200 -7.58 -4.45 11.68
C VAL A 200 -8.73 -4.63 10.70
N THR A 201 -9.06 -5.88 10.35
CA THR A 201 -10.16 -6.15 9.40
C THR A 201 -11.52 -5.72 9.94
N ASP A 202 -11.77 -5.91 11.22
CA ASP A 202 -13.01 -5.49 11.87
C ASP A 202 -13.15 -3.96 11.86
N ALA A 203 -12.11 -3.24 12.32
CA ALA A 203 -12.11 -1.78 12.34
C ALA A 203 -12.16 -1.15 10.95
N LEU A 204 -11.51 -1.77 9.96
CA LEU A 204 -11.57 -1.34 8.56
C LEU A 204 -13.00 -1.47 8.01
N SER A 205 -13.66 -2.58 8.30
CA SER A 205 -15.06 -2.82 7.92
C SER A 205 -16.04 -1.82 8.55
N ASP A 206 -15.72 -1.28 9.73
CA ASP A 206 -16.55 -0.30 10.42
C ASP A 206 -16.37 1.13 9.84
N CYS A 207 -15.20 1.46 9.28
CA CYS A 207 -14.94 2.80 8.76
C CYS A 207 -15.09 2.92 7.24
N VAL A 208 -14.88 1.86 6.45
CA VAL A 208 -15.13 1.88 4.99
C VAL A 208 -16.61 1.59 4.74
N LEU A 209 -17.37 2.65 4.44
CA LEU A 209 -18.83 2.57 4.32
C LEU A 209 -19.30 2.04 2.97
N TYR A 210 -18.56 2.33 1.92
CA TYR A 210 -18.89 1.95 0.55
C TYR A 210 -17.64 1.88 -0.33
N GLN A 211 -17.67 0.98 -1.29
CA GLN A 211 -16.61 0.91 -2.30
C GLN A 211 -17.10 0.32 -3.60
N VAL A 212 -16.44 0.70 -4.68
CA VAL A 212 -16.57 0.10 -6.01
C VAL A 212 -15.21 -0.40 -6.45
N GLY A 213 -15.17 -1.52 -7.19
CA GLY A 213 -13.93 -2.09 -7.70
C GLY A 213 -14.17 -2.92 -8.94
N GLY A 214 -13.18 -2.94 -9.83
CA GLY A 214 -13.17 -3.75 -11.04
C GLY A 214 -12.93 -5.23 -10.75
N ILE A 215 -13.08 -6.05 -11.79
CA ILE A 215 -12.96 -7.51 -11.67
C ILE A 215 -11.58 -7.99 -11.23
N TYR A 216 -10.53 -7.19 -11.51
CA TYR A 216 -9.15 -7.47 -11.08
C TYR A 216 -8.78 -6.84 -9.74
N ARG A 217 -9.75 -6.23 -9.04
CA ARG A 217 -9.60 -5.61 -7.72
C ARG A 217 -10.59 -6.18 -6.69
N ALA A 218 -10.87 -7.48 -6.81
CA ALA A 218 -11.88 -8.15 -6.00
C ALA A 218 -11.54 -8.26 -4.51
N GLN A 219 -10.28 -8.10 -4.13
CA GLN A 219 -9.83 -8.15 -2.74
C GLN A 219 -9.62 -6.75 -2.12
N ALA A 220 -9.79 -5.69 -2.92
CA ALA A 220 -9.72 -4.31 -2.44
C ALA A 220 -10.60 -4.13 -1.19
N SER A 221 -10.06 -3.50 -0.16
CA SER A 221 -10.75 -3.31 1.12
C SER A 221 -11.07 -1.85 1.44
N GLY A 222 -10.70 -0.94 0.54
CA GLY A 222 -11.01 0.47 0.57
C GLY A 222 -9.92 1.37 1.16
N LEU A 223 -8.92 0.80 1.85
CA LEU A 223 -7.72 1.54 2.28
C LEU A 223 -6.47 0.68 2.11
N SER A 224 -5.43 1.27 1.55
CA SER A 224 -4.09 0.69 1.48
C SER A 224 -3.19 1.21 2.59
N CYS A 225 -2.05 0.54 2.80
CA CYS A 225 -0.98 0.98 3.66
C CYS A 225 0.38 0.79 2.98
N TYR A 226 1.40 1.44 3.52
CA TYR A 226 2.77 1.26 3.03
C TYR A 226 3.29 -0.13 3.35
N TYR A 227 3.93 -0.76 2.37
CA TYR A 227 4.77 -1.95 2.53
C TYR A 227 6.01 -1.80 1.64
N SER A 228 7.21 -2.03 2.20
CA SER A 228 8.48 -1.83 1.48
C SER A 228 8.78 -2.96 0.50
N TYR A 229 8.12 -2.99 -0.66
CA TYR A 229 8.35 -4.02 -1.69
C TYR A 229 9.75 -3.99 -2.31
N ASN A 230 10.36 -2.80 -2.40
CA ASN A 230 11.65 -2.63 -3.05
C ASN A 230 12.84 -2.59 -2.09
N GLY A 231 12.60 -2.53 -0.78
CA GLY A 231 13.66 -2.34 0.21
C GLY A 231 14.42 -1.01 0.05
N GLY A 232 13.80 0.00 -0.56
CA GLY A 232 14.41 1.29 -0.85
C GLY A 232 14.48 2.18 0.39
N THR A 233 15.69 2.61 0.78
CA THR A 233 15.89 3.48 1.94
C THR A 233 15.32 4.89 1.72
N ASP A 234 15.35 5.41 0.48
CA ASP A 234 14.78 6.72 0.16
C ASP A 234 13.24 6.72 0.31
N ASP A 235 12.58 5.62 -0.07
CA ASP A 235 11.14 5.45 0.10
C ASP A 235 10.77 5.28 1.58
N LEU A 236 11.60 4.56 2.34
CA LEU A 236 11.45 4.45 3.79
C LEU A 236 11.59 5.82 4.46
N ASP A 237 12.57 6.62 4.08
CA ASP A 237 12.77 7.98 4.60
C ASP A 237 11.56 8.88 4.30
N ALA A 238 10.96 8.74 3.12
CA ALA A 238 9.73 9.44 2.78
C ALA A 238 8.55 8.98 3.66
N TYR A 239 8.37 7.66 3.81
CA TYR A 239 7.32 7.10 4.66
C TYR A 239 7.49 7.49 6.13
N THR A 240 8.70 7.45 6.68
CA THR A 240 8.95 7.81 8.09
C THR A 240 8.61 9.26 8.40
N ARG A 241 8.66 10.16 7.40
CA ARG A 241 8.25 11.58 7.58
C ARG A 241 6.74 11.77 7.64
N VAL A 242 5.98 11.05 6.81
CA VAL A 242 4.55 11.33 6.60
C VAL A 242 3.62 10.23 7.11
N GLY A 243 4.11 9.01 7.24
CA GLY A 243 3.33 7.85 7.66
C GLY A 243 2.78 7.99 9.08
N THR A 244 1.65 7.37 9.35
CA THR A 244 0.95 7.46 10.63
C THR A 244 1.27 6.33 11.62
N GLY A 245 1.61 5.13 11.13
CA GLY A 245 1.92 3.96 11.97
C GLY A 245 3.35 3.99 12.51
N GLN A 246 3.56 4.35 13.78
CA GLN A 246 4.89 4.40 14.36
C GLN A 246 5.55 3.02 14.42
N ALA A 247 4.80 1.99 14.80
CA ALA A 247 5.31 0.62 14.87
C ALA A 247 5.75 0.09 13.50
N PHE A 248 5.05 0.43 12.42
CA PHE A 248 5.46 0.07 11.06
C PHE A 248 6.72 0.81 10.59
N LYS A 249 6.87 2.08 10.97
CA LYS A 249 8.12 2.81 10.70
C LYS A 249 9.31 2.09 11.34
N SER A 250 9.16 1.69 12.59
CA SER A 250 10.18 0.94 13.32
C SER A 250 10.42 -0.43 12.71
N LEU A 251 9.36 -1.15 12.31
CA LEU A 251 9.44 -2.46 11.67
C LEU A 251 10.27 -2.40 10.38
N TYR A 252 9.94 -1.48 9.47
CA TYR A 252 10.67 -1.34 8.20
C TYR A 252 12.08 -0.77 8.39
N THR A 253 12.29 0.12 9.38
CA THR A 253 13.64 0.57 9.74
C THR A 253 14.48 -0.61 10.22
N TYR A 254 13.93 -1.47 11.07
CA TYR A 254 14.60 -2.67 11.55
C TYR A 254 14.90 -3.66 10.42
N GLU A 255 13.93 -3.91 9.54
CA GLU A 255 14.10 -4.77 8.36
C GLU A 255 15.26 -4.31 7.47
N LEU A 256 15.31 -3.03 7.13
CA LEU A 256 16.26 -2.50 6.15
C LEU A 256 17.63 -2.15 6.72
N THR A 257 17.70 -1.78 7.99
CA THR A 257 18.96 -1.32 8.64
C THR A 257 19.52 -2.31 9.66
N GLY A 258 18.70 -3.23 10.16
CA GLY A 258 19.03 -4.12 11.28
C GLY A 258 19.10 -3.41 12.62
N GLN A 259 18.64 -2.14 12.71
CA GLN A 259 18.76 -1.29 13.91
C GLN A 259 17.41 -0.75 14.33
N LEU A 260 17.24 -0.57 15.64
CA LEU A 260 16.12 0.14 16.26
C LEU A 260 16.70 1.23 17.17
N ASP A 261 15.91 2.27 17.40
CA ASP A 261 16.28 3.32 18.36
C ASP A 261 16.36 2.77 19.80
N GLU A 262 17.27 3.29 20.61
CA GLU A 262 17.49 2.83 21.99
C GLU A 262 16.22 2.89 22.86
N SER A 263 15.31 3.82 22.58
CA SER A 263 14.02 3.95 23.27
C SER A 263 13.05 2.82 22.94
N GLU A 264 13.09 2.31 21.71
CA GLU A 264 12.23 1.20 21.24
C GLU A 264 12.77 -0.14 21.74
N VAL A 265 14.09 -0.30 21.80
CA VAL A 265 14.75 -1.50 22.33
C VAL A 265 14.36 -1.79 23.79
N GLN A 266 14.09 -0.74 24.60
CA GLN A 266 13.75 -0.90 26.02
C GLN A 266 12.39 -1.56 26.25
N ASP A 267 11.47 -1.40 25.29
CA ASP A 267 10.09 -1.89 25.40
C ASP A 267 9.90 -3.27 24.73
N LEU A 268 10.90 -3.76 23.99
CA LEU A 268 10.84 -5.02 23.26
C LEU A 268 11.68 -6.10 23.98
N PRO A 269 11.05 -7.07 24.65
CA PRO A 269 11.79 -8.13 25.34
C PRO A 269 12.43 -9.07 24.32
N GLY A 270 13.76 -9.12 24.31
CA GLY A 270 14.52 -10.15 23.61
C GLY A 270 15.07 -9.77 22.24
N ILE A 271 15.11 -8.49 21.91
CA ILE A 271 15.83 -8.01 20.71
C ILE A 271 17.26 -8.57 20.73
N GLN A 272 17.53 -9.41 19.76
CA GLN A 272 18.88 -9.75 19.38
C GLN A 272 19.28 -8.74 18.30
N GLU A 273 20.45 -8.10 18.44
CA GLU A 273 21.04 -7.45 17.28
C GLU A 273 21.02 -8.46 16.12
N LEU A 274 20.52 -8.03 14.95
CA LEU A 274 20.48 -8.85 13.73
C LEU A 274 21.91 -9.14 13.22
N GLN A 275 22.76 -9.65 14.08
CA GLN A 275 24.20 -9.85 13.80
C GLN A 275 24.51 -10.97 12.83
N ASN A 276 23.56 -11.81 12.45
CA ASN A 276 23.77 -12.93 11.55
C ASN A 276 22.55 -13.23 10.67
N VAL A 277 21.78 -12.22 10.27
CA VAL A 277 20.73 -12.45 9.27
C VAL A 277 21.39 -12.83 7.97
N VAL A 278 21.06 -14.00 7.46
CA VAL A 278 21.42 -14.40 6.09
C VAL A 278 20.77 -13.41 5.15
N THR A 279 21.56 -12.58 4.50
CA THR A 279 21.06 -11.65 3.49
C THR A 279 21.08 -12.31 2.12
N LEU A 280 20.31 -11.79 1.16
CA LEU A 280 20.38 -12.21 -0.23
C LEU A 280 21.80 -12.10 -0.82
N LYS A 281 22.65 -11.21 -0.27
CA LYS A 281 24.07 -11.07 -0.65
C LYS A 281 24.92 -12.26 -0.23
N ASP A 282 24.52 -12.98 0.81
CA ASP A 282 25.23 -14.17 1.31
C ASP A 282 24.84 -15.42 0.51
N MET A 283 23.79 -15.33 -0.30
CA MET A 283 23.39 -16.36 -1.26
C MET A 283 24.06 -16.07 -2.59
N ASN A 284 24.92 -16.95 -3.03
CA ASN A 284 25.62 -16.78 -4.31
C ASN A 284 24.68 -17.11 -5.48
N TRP A 285 23.85 -16.14 -5.84
CA TRP A 285 22.84 -16.26 -6.90
C TRP A 285 23.45 -16.55 -8.28
N ASP A 286 24.62 -15.99 -8.56
CA ASP A 286 25.30 -16.14 -9.84
C ASP A 286 25.77 -17.58 -10.09
N ASP A 287 25.94 -18.37 -9.02
CA ASP A 287 26.35 -19.78 -9.10
C ASP A 287 25.18 -20.75 -8.85
N ALA A 288 23.95 -20.25 -8.63
CA ALA A 288 22.79 -21.12 -8.43
C ALA A 288 22.45 -21.86 -9.74
N PRO A 289 22.40 -23.20 -9.75
CA PRO A 289 22.11 -23.93 -10.97
C PRO A 289 20.70 -23.73 -11.43
N LEU A 290 20.56 -23.32 -12.69
CA LEU A 290 19.29 -23.26 -13.41
C LEU A 290 19.26 -24.42 -14.39
N ASP A 291 18.45 -25.40 -14.10
CA ASP A 291 18.32 -26.62 -14.92
C ASP A 291 16.94 -26.68 -15.59
N LEU A 292 16.86 -27.42 -16.70
CA LEU A 292 15.57 -27.82 -17.27
C LEU A 292 15.23 -29.21 -16.79
N ASN A 293 14.06 -29.39 -16.18
CA ASN A 293 13.59 -30.72 -15.81
C ASN A 293 13.04 -31.49 -17.02
N ASP A 294 12.66 -32.76 -16.83
CA ASP A 294 12.17 -33.64 -17.90
C ASP A 294 10.86 -33.11 -18.54
N ASP A 295 10.10 -32.25 -17.84
CA ASP A 295 8.88 -31.62 -18.34
C ASP A 295 9.17 -30.31 -19.09
N GLY A 296 10.43 -29.88 -19.18
CA GLY A 296 10.87 -28.67 -19.86
C GLY A 296 10.70 -27.39 -19.00
N ASN A 297 10.47 -27.51 -17.70
CA ASN A 297 10.41 -26.36 -16.79
C ASN A 297 11.82 -25.96 -16.35
N ALA A 298 12.06 -24.66 -16.29
CA ALA A 298 13.26 -24.12 -15.69
C ALA A 298 13.19 -24.26 -14.16
N VAL A 299 14.21 -24.87 -13.56
CA VAL A 299 14.28 -25.14 -12.13
C VAL A 299 15.53 -24.46 -11.57
N LEU A 300 15.33 -23.48 -10.68
CA LEU A 300 16.38 -22.85 -9.91
C LEU A 300 16.47 -23.53 -8.55
N THR A 301 17.61 -24.14 -8.24
CA THR A 301 17.83 -24.79 -6.94
C THR A 301 18.53 -23.82 -6.00
N LEU A 302 17.84 -23.47 -4.90
CA LEU A 302 18.34 -22.57 -3.86
C LEU A 302 18.84 -23.39 -2.65
N GLY A 303 19.71 -22.78 -1.84
CA GLY A 303 20.18 -23.37 -0.59
C GLY A 303 19.07 -23.49 0.47
N PRO A 304 19.27 -24.29 1.54
CA PRO A 304 18.25 -24.55 2.56
C PRO A 304 17.84 -23.32 3.36
N GLN A 305 18.63 -22.26 3.34
CA GLN A 305 18.34 -20.98 4.02
C GLN A 305 17.44 -20.05 3.18
N ALA A 306 17.08 -20.44 1.95
CA ALA A 306 16.27 -19.61 1.08
C ALA A 306 14.89 -19.32 1.69
N ASN A 307 14.29 -20.30 2.36
CA ASN A 307 12.97 -20.12 3.01
C ASN A 307 12.97 -19.07 4.14
N ASP A 308 14.12 -18.85 4.76
CA ASP A 308 14.22 -17.91 5.90
C ASP A 308 14.38 -16.45 5.42
N VAL A 309 14.69 -16.23 4.13
CA VAL A 309 15.02 -14.89 3.61
C VAL A 309 14.26 -14.49 2.34
N LEU A 310 13.59 -15.44 1.68
CA LEU A 310 12.86 -15.15 0.43
C LEU A 310 11.39 -14.89 0.69
N ALA A 311 10.92 -13.73 0.25
CA ALA A 311 9.51 -13.40 0.19
C ALA A 311 8.88 -13.78 -1.17
N SER A 312 9.57 -13.51 -2.27
CA SER A 312 9.13 -13.86 -3.62
C SER A 312 10.31 -13.95 -4.58
N ILE A 313 10.12 -14.62 -5.71
CA ILE A 313 11.08 -14.67 -6.82
C ILE A 313 10.39 -14.18 -8.09
N GLY A 314 10.87 -13.06 -8.64
CA GLY A 314 10.47 -12.59 -9.95
C GLY A 314 11.40 -13.11 -11.03
N PHE A 315 10.85 -13.48 -12.18
CA PHE A 315 11.63 -13.86 -13.35
C PHE A 315 11.15 -13.15 -14.60
N SER A 316 12.08 -12.89 -15.52
CA SER A 316 11.80 -12.35 -16.84
C SER A 316 12.25 -13.31 -17.91
N LEU A 317 11.37 -13.61 -18.86
CA LEU A 317 11.70 -14.44 -20.01
C LEU A 317 12.06 -13.52 -21.19
N MET A 318 13.25 -13.74 -21.75
CA MET A 318 13.77 -12.96 -22.89
C MET A 318 14.23 -13.91 -23.98
N TYR A 319 13.98 -13.52 -25.23
CA TYR A 319 14.62 -14.13 -26.41
C TYR A 319 15.76 -13.23 -26.84
N VAL A 320 16.98 -13.80 -26.93
CA VAL A 320 18.18 -13.09 -27.39
C VAL A 320 18.48 -13.52 -28.81
N ASP A 321 18.43 -12.57 -29.73
CA ASP A 321 18.82 -12.73 -31.14
C ASP A 321 20.24 -12.15 -31.30
N GLU A 322 21.23 -13.01 -31.16
CA GLU A 322 22.64 -12.61 -31.28
C GLU A 322 23.04 -12.19 -32.70
N GLU A 323 22.30 -12.63 -33.73
CA GLU A 323 22.62 -12.29 -35.13
C GLU A 323 22.23 -10.83 -35.44
N ASN A 324 21.18 -10.32 -34.82
CA ASN A 324 20.65 -8.97 -35.03
C ASN A 324 20.92 -8.03 -33.86
N ASP A 325 21.63 -8.46 -32.83
CA ASP A 325 21.90 -7.70 -31.60
C ASP A 325 20.60 -7.15 -30.96
N GLN A 326 19.59 -8.03 -30.86
CA GLN A 326 18.25 -7.69 -30.34
C GLN A 326 17.88 -8.59 -29.18
N VAL A 327 17.21 -8.00 -28.19
CA VAL A 327 16.57 -8.72 -27.08
C VAL A 327 15.07 -8.48 -27.15
N LEU A 328 14.30 -9.54 -27.30
CA LEU A 328 12.85 -9.50 -27.26
C LEU A 328 12.39 -9.95 -25.88
N TYR A 329 11.75 -9.07 -25.14
CA TYR A 329 11.10 -9.37 -23.89
C TYR A 329 9.80 -10.16 -24.14
N LEU A 330 9.66 -11.34 -23.53
CA LEU A 330 8.53 -12.24 -23.73
C LEU A 330 7.51 -12.20 -22.60
N GLY A 331 7.92 -11.76 -21.41
CA GLY A 331 7.06 -11.63 -20.25
C GLY A 331 7.79 -11.80 -18.92
N THR A 332 7.10 -11.49 -17.83
CA THR A 332 7.52 -11.76 -16.45
C THR A 332 6.52 -12.69 -15.78
N GLY A 333 6.98 -13.36 -14.73
CA GLY A 333 6.15 -14.06 -13.77
C GLY A 333 6.78 -13.97 -12.39
N ASN A 334 5.96 -14.22 -11.37
CA ASN A 334 6.41 -14.32 -9.99
C ASN A 334 6.05 -15.71 -9.48
N ASP A 335 6.99 -16.37 -8.80
CA ASP A 335 6.69 -17.54 -8.00
C ASP A 335 6.66 -17.15 -6.51
N MET A 336 5.51 -17.39 -5.90
CA MET A 336 5.21 -17.04 -4.52
C MET A 336 5.10 -18.28 -3.62
N THR A 337 5.31 -19.47 -4.19
CA THR A 337 5.21 -20.75 -3.49
C THR A 337 6.59 -21.34 -3.22
N ALA A 338 7.46 -20.55 -2.61
CA ALA A 338 8.75 -21.08 -2.18
C ALA A 338 8.62 -21.98 -0.95
#